data_75b2f2b93efeeeaf93e6c5362095eb29
#
_entry.id   75b2f2b93efeeeaf93e6c5362095eb29
#
_cell.length_a   1.000
_cell.length_b   1.000
_cell.length_c   1.000
_cell.angle_alpha   90.00
_cell.angle_beta   90.00
_cell.angle_gamma   90.00
#
_symmetry.space_group_name_H-M   'P 1'
#
loop_
_entity.id
_entity.type
_entity.pdbx_description
1 polymer ?
#
loop_
_entity_poly.entity_id
_entity_poly.type
_entity_poly.pdbx_seq_one_letter_code
_entity_poly.pdbx_strand_id
1 'polypeptide(L)'
;PYRKELPIYKPSDRIGQPFIKVDPDKIVAIVETSEPNDEGSFTPLDDVTKAIGENVARFLHDELVAGRIPKEFLPIQSGVGNVANAVLGSLGDNEGIPTFDVYTEVIQDSVIELMKKGRVRFASGCSLSVSRSVIQEIYGNLDFFKDKLLLRPVEYSNNPEIVRRLGVITINTALEADIFGNINSTHINGTRMMNGIGGSGDFTRNAYLSIFTTPSTAKDGKISAFVPMVSHLDHSEHSVKVIITEYGIADLRGLSPRKRARCIIDNCVHPDYRPLLNEYLERTKNGQTPHDLKACFAFH
;
A
#
# COMPACT_ATOMS: atom_id res chain seq x y z
N PRO A 1 4.58 26.92 17.73
CA PRO A 1 3.19 27.00 17.34
C PRO A 1 2.41 25.83 17.89
N TYR A 2 1.32 26.12 18.57
CA TYR A 2 0.45 25.09 19.12
C TYR A 2 -0.37 24.49 17.98
N ARG A 3 -0.20 23.20 17.69
CA ARG A 3 -1.07 22.48 16.80
C ARG A 3 -2.35 22.10 17.54
N LYS A 4 -3.49 22.43 16.95
CA LYS A 4 -4.77 21.91 17.43
C LYS A 4 -5.00 20.53 16.85
N GLU A 5 -5.65 19.67 17.62
CA GLU A 5 -6.12 18.37 17.15
C GLU A 5 -7.05 18.53 15.93
N LEU A 6 -6.88 17.67 14.94
CA LEU A 6 -7.79 17.60 13.81
C LEU A 6 -8.94 16.65 14.17
N PRO A 7 -10.21 17.14 14.22
CA PRO A 7 -11.34 16.34 14.71
C PRO A 7 -11.85 15.36 13.67
N ILE A 8 -10.99 14.41 13.28
CA ILE A 8 -11.29 13.27 12.40
C ILE A 8 -11.05 12.01 13.21
N TYR A 9 -12.12 11.34 13.63
CA TYR A 9 -12.13 10.14 14.47
C TYR A 9 -12.63 8.90 13.74
N LYS A 10 -13.22 9.09 12.56
CA LYS A 10 -13.63 8.04 11.62
C LYS A 10 -13.47 8.54 10.18
N PRO A 11 -13.33 7.64 9.19
CA PRO A 11 -13.12 8.02 7.79
C PRO A 11 -14.19 8.96 7.22
N SER A 12 -15.41 8.90 7.74
CA SER A 12 -16.55 9.72 7.27
C SER A 12 -16.64 11.11 7.90
N ASP A 13 -15.82 11.45 8.90
CA ASP A 13 -15.88 12.77 9.52
C ASP A 13 -15.47 13.86 8.55
N ARG A 14 -16.29 14.90 8.44
CA ARG A 14 -16.11 16.05 7.55
C ARG A 14 -15.66 17.25 8.38
N ILE A 15 -14.62 17.93 7.89
CA ILE A 15 -14.12 19.19 8.48
C ILE A 15 -13.92 20.21 7.36
N GLY A 16 -13.93 21.49 7.72
CA GLY A 16 -13.73 22.57 6.75
C GLY A 16 -14.96 22.85 5.91
N GLN A 17 -14.74 23.22 4.65
CA GLN A 17 -15.78 23.59 3.70
C GLN A 17 -15.71 22.69 2.45
N PRO A 18 -16.85 22.47 1.75
CA PRO A 18 -16.87 21.58 0.58
C PRO A 18 -16.31 22.24 -0.69
N PHE A 19 -15.50 23.29 -0.56
CA PHE A 19 -14.86 24.00 -1.65
C PHE A 19 -13.51 24.57 -1.21
N ILE A 20 -12.65 24.82 -2.17
CA ILE A 20 -11.40 25.55 -1.98
C ILE A 20 -11.67 27.03 -2.21
N LYS A 21 -11.44 27.86 -1.19
CA LYS A 21 -11.59 29.32 -1.32
C LYS A 21 -10.39 29.89 -2.08
N VAL A 22 -10.64 30.48 -3.22
CA VAL A 22 -9.66 31.18 -4.05
C VAL A 22 -10.04 32.65 -4.13
N ASP A 23 -9.06 33.53 -4.00
CA ASP A 23 -9.22 34.96 -4.24
C ASP A 23 -9.36 35.18 -5.75
N PRO A 24 -10.49 35.76 -6.23
CA PRO A 24 -10.70 36.01 -7.66
C PRO A 24 -9.58 36.83 -8.31
N ASP A 25 -8.98 37.78 -7.59
CA ASP A 25 -7.91 38.64 -8.09
C ASP A 25 -6.59 37.86 -8.41
N LYS A 26 -6.49 36.63 -7.93
CA LYS A 26 -5.37 35.72 -8.25
C LYS A 26 -5.60 34.90 -9.51
N ILE A 27 -6.79 34.92 -10.07
CA ILE A 27 -7.13 34.20 -11.30
C ILE A 27 -6.73 35.08 -12.49
N VAL A 28 -5.62 34.75 -13.13
CA VAL A 28 -5.07 35.49 -14.27
C VAL A 28 -5.68 35.10 -15.62
N ALA A 29 -6.18 33.87 -15.72
CA ALA A 29 -6.83 33.37 -16.93
C ALA A 29 -7.72 32.16 -16.62
N ILE A 30 -8.78 32.01 -17.41
CA ILE A 30 -9.61 30.80 -17.48
C ILE A 30 -9.52 30.28 -18.90
N VAL A 31 -9.08 29.05 -19.08
CA VAL A 31 -8.99 28.40 -20.39
C VAL A 31 -10.06 27.31 -20.46
N GLU A 32 -11.01 27.50 -21.38
CA GLU A 32 -12.01 26.48 -21.67
C GLU A 32 -11.37 25.41 -22.57
N THR A 33 -11.58 24.16 -22.23
CA THR A 33 -11.09 23.01 -22.99
C THR A 33 -12.12 21.88 -22.99
N SER A 34 -12.18 21.12 -24.06
CA SER A 34 -12.93 19.87 -24.18
C SER A 34 -12.02 18.64 -24.05
N GLU A 35 -10.72 18.84 -23.79
CA GLU A 35 -9.82 17.73 -23.53
C GLU A 35 -10.24 16.99 -22.27
N PRO A 36 -10.38 15.64 -22.33
CA PRO A 36 -10.71 14.86 -21.15
C PRO A 36 -9.55 14.89 -20.15
N ASN A 37 -9.86 14.65 -18.88
CA ASN A 37 -8.83 14.38 -17.89
C ASN A 37 -8.08 13.09 -18.24
N ASP A 38 -6.82 12.99 -17.80
CA ASP A 38 -6.03 11.77 -17.92
C ASP A 38 -6.79 10.59 -17.31
N GLU A 39 -6.85 9.49 -18.03
CA GLU A 39 -7.58 8.29 -17.63
C GLU A 39 -6.61 7.23 -17.12
N GLY A 40 -6.94 6.60 -16.01
CA GLY A 40 -6.25 5.40 -15.55
C GLY A 40 -6.54 4.22 -16.48
N SER A 41 -5.51 3.55 -16.98
CA SER A 41 -5.67 2.27 -17.68
C SER A 41 -5.27 1.13 -16.75
N PHE A 42 -6.13 0.13 -16.61
CA PHE A 42 -5.85 -1.06 -15.81
C PHE A 42 -5.71 -2.28 -16.72
N THR A 43 -4.63 -3.03 -16.51
CA THR A 43 -4.44 -4.31 -17.18
C THR A 43 -5.16 -5.43 -16.43
N PRO A 44 -5.61 -6.50 -17.10
CA PRO A 44 -6.17 -7.67 -16.43
C PRO A 44 -5.20 -8.24 -15.39
N LEU A 45 -5.75 -8.75 -14.28
CA LEU A 45 -4.97 -9.37 -13.21
C LEU A 45 -4.40 -10.71 -13.69
N ASP A 46 -3.10 -10.91 -13.52
CA ASP A 46 -2.43 -12.18 -13.73
C ASP A 46 -2.50 -13.08 -12.49
N ASP A 47 -2.04 -14.32 -12.61
CA ASP A 47 -2.10 -15.31 -11.53
C ASP A 47 -1.19 -14.93 -10.34
N VAL A 48 -0.08 -14.23 -10.58
CA VAL A 48 0.83 -13.76 -9.55
C VAL A 48 0.15 -12.70 -8.68
N THR A 49 -0.44 -11.70 -9.30
CA THR A 49 -1.13 -10.63 -8.57
C THR A 49 -2.36 -11.15 -7.82
N LYS A 50 -3.10 -12.12 -8.39
CA LYS A 50 -4.21 -12.79 -7.69
C LYS A 50 -3.73 -13.53 -6.46
N ALA A 51 -2.67 -14.35 -6.57
CA ALA A 51 -2.11 -15.08 -5.44
C ALA A 51 -1.64 -14.14 -4.31
N ILE A 52 -1.04 -13.00 -4.64
CA ILE A 52 -0.69 -11.96 -3.66
C ILE A 52 -1.96 -11.45 -2.96
N GLY A 53 -3.00 -11.13 -3.72
CA GLY A 53 -4.29 -10.66 -3.18
C GLY A 53 -4.92 -11.68 -2.21
N GLU A 54 -4.96 -12.94 -2.59
CA GLU A 54 -5.46 -14.05 -1.77
C GLU A 54 -4.64 -14.22 -0.48
N ASN A 55 -3.31 -14.14 -0.57
CA ASN A 55 -2.43 -14.21 0.60
C ASN A 55 -2.67 -13.05 1.57
N VAL A 56 -2.89 -11.82 1.07
CA VAL A 56 -3.24 -10.67 1.92
C VAL A 56 -4.60 -10.88 2.59
N ALA A 57 -5.63 -11.29 1.84
CA ALA A 57 -6.95 -11.53 2.38
C ALA A 57 -6.94 -12.63 3.45
N ARG A 58 -6.23 -13.73 3.20
CA ARG A 58 -6.02 -14.81 4.18
C ARG A 58 -5.35 -14.29 5.44
N PHE A 59 -4.24 -13.56 5.31
CA PHE A 59 -3.52 -13.01 6.45
C PHE A 59 -4.41 -12.10 7.31
N LEU A 60 -5.16 -11.19 6.70
CA LEU A 60 -6.04 -10.28 7.44
C LEU A 60 -7.23 -11.00 8.08
N HIS A 61 -7.76 -12.01 7.43
CA HIS A 61 -8.76 -12.90 8.02
C HIS A 61 -8.20 -13.63 9.26
N ASP A 62 -7.01 -14.20 9.17
CA ASP A 62 -6.36 -14.90 10.29
C ASP A 62 -6.07 -13.93 11.46
N GLU A 63 -5.65 -12.70 11.17
CA GLU A 63 -5.47 -11.63 12.18
C GLU A 63 -6.80 -11.28 12.88
N LEU A 64 -7.88 -11.21 12.12
CA LEU A 64 -9.22 -10.96 12.64
C LEU A 64 -9.70 -12.10 13.54
N VAL A 65 -9.59 -13.35 13.09
CA VAL A 65 -9.96 -14.56 13.85
C VAL A 65 -9.15 -14.68 15.13
N ALA A 66 -7.86 -14.34 15.08
CA ALA A 66 -6.99 -14.33 16.25
C ALA A 66 -7.22 -13.14 17.20
N GLY A 67 -8.12 -12.23 16.89
CA GLY A 67 -8.43 -11.05 17.70
C GLY A 67 -7.32 -10.00 17.73
N ARG A 68 -6.38 -10.03 16.76
CA ARG A 68 -5.32 -9.02 16.61
C ARG A 68 -5.76 -7.81 15.77
N ILE A 69 -6.87 -7.93 15.08
CA ILE A 69 -7.62 -6.84 14.46
C ILE A 69 -9.00 -6.79 15.13
N PRO A 70 -9.55 -5.59 15.44
CA PRO A 70 -10.90 -5.45 15.98
C PRO A 70 -11.97 -6.09 15.09
N LYS A 71 -13.05 -6.60 15.68
CA LYS A 71 -14.14 -7.28 14.96
C LYS A 71 -14.84 -6.39 13.93
N GLU A 72 -14.88 -5.10 14.18
CA GLU A 72 -15.45 -4.10 13.29
C GLU A 72 -14.60 -3.86 12.04
N PHE A 73 -13.41 -4.44 12.02
CA PHE A 73 -12.33 -4.23 11.08
C PHE A 73 -11.82 -2.78 11.06
N LEU A 74 -10.60 -2.59 10.63
CA LEU A 74 -9.96 -1.27 10.58
C LEU A 74 -10.00 -0.70 9.16
N PRO A 75 -9.92 0.64 8.99
CA PRO A 75 -9.84 1.23 7.67
C PRO A 75 -8.62 0.74 6.89
N ILE A 76 -8.80 0.54 5.60
CA ILE A 76 -7.75 0.10 4.67
C ILE A 76 -7.20 1.30 3.91
N GLN A 77 -5.87 1.44 3.86
CA GLN A 77 -5.16 2.20 2.85
C GLN A 77 -4.57 1.21 1.84
N SER A 78 -4.79 1.47 0.57
CA SER A 78 -4.22 0.69 -0.53
C SER A 78 -3.37 1.59 -1.42
N GLY A 79 -2.23 1.08 -1.87
CA GLY A 79 -1.45 1.68 -2.94
C GLY A 79 -2.21 1.70 -4.26
N VAL A 80 -1.51 2.02 -5.35
CA VAL A 80 -2.07 2.07 -6.71
C VAL A 80 -1.55 0.92 -7.57
N GLY A 81 -2.31 0.56 -8.62
CA GLY A 81 -1.90 -0.42 -9.62
C GLY A 81 -2.50 -1.82 -9.43
N ASN A 82 -2.05 -2.76 -10.26
CA ASN A 82 -2.68 -4.08 -10.38
C ASN A 82 -2.64 -4.92 -9.09
N VAL A 83 -1.51 -4.91 -8.38
CA VAL A 83 -1.42 -5.64 -7.08
C VAL A 83 -2.42 -5.07 -6.08
N ALA A 84 -2.54 -3.74 -6.00
CA ALA A 84 -3.50 -3.10 -5.11
C ALA A 84 -4.96 -3.46 -5.47
N ASN A 85 -5.28 -3.50 -6.77
CA ASN A 85 -6.59 -3.91 -7.25
C ASN A 85 -6.88 -5.38 -6.93
N ALA A 86 -5.90 -6.27 -7.10
CA ALA A 86 -6.02 -7.68 -6.74
C ALA A 86 -6.28 -7.87 -5.24
N VAL A 87 -5.53 -7.14 -4.41
CA VAL A 87 -5.71 -7.17 -2.95
C VAL A 87 -7.11 -6.72 -2.56
N LEU A 88 -7.56 -5.57 -3.05
CA LEU A 88 -8.92 -5.07 -2.75
C LEU A 88 -10.00 -6.04 -3.24
N GLY A 89 -9.85 -6.61 -4.45
CA GLY A 89 -10.76 -7.63 -4.97
C GLY A 89 -10.84 -8.83 -4.04
N SER A 90 -9.71 -9.41 -3.65
CA SER A 90 -9.65 -10.57 -2.75
C SER A 90 -10.22 -10.27 -1.35
N LEU A 91 -10.02 -9.06 -0.83
CA LEU A 91 -10.66 -8.63 0.43
C LEU A 91 -12.19 -8.54 0.28
N GLY A 92 -12.65 -8.06 -0.86
CA GLY A 92 -14.08 -7.97 -1.16
C GLY A 92 -14.75 -9.33 -1.32
N ASP A 93 -14.07 -10.29 -1.90
CA ASP A 93 -14.60 -11.63 -2.16
C ASP A 93 -14.50 -12.57 -0.94
N ASN A 94 -13.71 -12.24 0.07
CA ASN A 94 -13.56 -13.03 1.29
C ASN A 94 -14.72 -12.75 2.26
N GLU A 95 -15.64 -13.71 2.39
CA GLU A 95 -16.81 -13.60 3.27
C GLU A 95 -16.46 -13.51 4.76
N GLY A 96 -15.30 -14.01 5.17
CA GLY A 96 -14.81 -13.94 6.55
C GLY A 96 -14.30 -12.56 6.96
N ILE A 97 -14.13 -11.64 6.00
CA ILE A 97 -13.75 -10.24 6.28
C ILE A 97 -15.03 -9.40 6.32
N PRO A 98 -15.30 -8.62 7.40
CA PRO A 98 -16.45 -7.73 7.48
C PRO A 98 -16.40 -6.63 6.42
N THR A 99 -17.50 -5.90 6.27
CA THR A 99 -17.51 -4.64 5.53
C THR A 99 -16.55 -3.66 6.20
N PHE A 100 -15.83 -2.88 5.40
CA PHE A 100 -14.78 -1.98 5.89
C PHE A 100 -14.85 -0.58 5.27
N ASP A 101 -14.11 0.34 5.86
CA ASP A 101 -13.90 1.68 5.33
C ASP A 101 -12.54 1.77 4.63
N VAL A 102 -12.42 2.68 3.68
CA VAL A 102 -11.17 3.01 3.01
C VAL A 102 -10.74 4.41 3.44
N TYR A 103 -9.50 4.53 3.91
CA TYR A 103 -8.84 5.80 4.20
C TYR A 103 -7.48 5.80 3.54
N THR A 104 -7.36 6.46 2.40
CA THR A 104 -6.23 6.32 1.49
C THR A 104 -5.82 7.67 0.88
N GLU A 105 -4.73 7.71 0.13
CA GLU A 105 -4.38 8.85 -0.71
C GLU A 105 -5.22 8.83 -1.99
N VAL A 106 -5.20 7.73 -2.73
CA VAL A 106 -5.84 7.60 -4.04
C VAL A 106 -6.97 6.58 -4.00
N ILE A 107 -8.14 6.97 -4.46
CA ILE A 107 -9.31 6.09 -4.65
C ILE A 107 -9.32 5.60 -6.09
N GLN A 108 -9.35 4.28 -6.31
CA GLN A 108 -9.32 3.62 -7.60
C GLN A 108 -10.63 2.89 -7.91
N ASP A 109 -10.77 2.38 -9.14
CA ASP A 109 -11.94 1.64 -9.62
C ASP A 109 -12.37 0.51 -8.68
N SER A 110 -11.41 -0.26 -8.16
CA SER A 110 -11.68 -1.38 -7.24
C SER A 110 -12.41 -0.95 -5.96
N VAL A 111 -12.13 0.25 -5.44
CA VAL A 111 -12.84 0.79 -4.27
C VAL A 111 -14.30 1.09 -4.61
N ILE A 112 -14.54 1.68 -5.79
CA ILE A 112 -15.89 2.01 -6.27
C ILE A 112 -16.70 0.73 -6.51
N GLU A 113 -16.09 -0.28 -7.14
CA GLU A 113 -16.73 -1.58 -7.35
C GLU A 113 -17.10 -2.26 -6.01
N LEU A 114 -16.21 -2.24 -5.04
CA LEU A 114 -16.49 -2.80 -3.71
C LEU A 114 -17.56 -2.00 -2.96
N MET A 115 -17.62 -0.69 -3.16
CA MET A 115 -18.69 0.14 -2.60
C MET A 115 -20.05 -0.20 -3.19
N LYS A 116 -20.14 -0.46 -4.49
CA LYS A 116 -21.36 -0.92 -5.18
C LYS A 116 -21.81 -2.30 -4.69
N LYS A 117 -20.85 -3.20 -4.47
CA LYS A 117 -21.09 -4.54 -3.88
C LYS A 117 -21.45 -4.48 -2.37
N GLY A 118 -21.41 -3.29 -1.74
CA GLY A 118 -21.70 -3.13 -0.30
C GLY A 118 -20.57 -3.63 0.62
N ARG A 119 -19.37 -3.89 0.08
CA ARG A 119 -18.19 -4.34 0.84
C ARG A 119 -17.44 -3.17 1.46
N VAL A 120 -17.38 -2.03 0.77
CA VAL A 120 -16.85 -0.75 1.28
C VAL A 120 -18.00 0.14 1.71
N ARG A 121 -18.03 0.53 2.99
CA ARG A 121 -19.06 1.41 3.56
C ARG A 121 -18.81 2.87 3.19
N PHE A 122 -17.56 3.31 3.32
CA PHE A 122 -17.13 4.69 3.08
C PHE A 122 -15.69 4.72 2.56
N ALA A 123 -15.39 5.65 1.67
CA ALA A 123 -14.03 5.87 1.19
C ALA A 123 -13.67 7.36 1.29
N SER A 124 -12.49 7.62 1.85
CA SER A 124 -11.91 8.95 1.99
C SER A 124 -10.49 8.97 1.44
N GLY A 125 -10.19 9.95 0.60
CA GLY A 125 -8.88 10.11 -0.01
C GLY A 125 -8.62 11.55 -0.47
N CYS A 126 -7.49 11.81 -1.13
CA CYS A 126 -7.24 13.13 -1.71
C CYS A 126 -7.53 13.19 -3.22
N SER A 127 -7.59 12.04 -3.90
CA SER A 127 -7.88 12.01 -5.33
C SER A 127 -8.70 10.78 -5.74
N LEU A 128 -9.42 10.94 -6.85
CA LEU A 128 -10.04 9.87 -7.62
C LEU A 128 -9.17 9.59 -8.85
N SER A 129 -8.51 8.44 -8.88
CA SER A 129 -7.79 7.94 -10.05
C SER A 129 -8.54 6.75 -10.60
N VAL A 130 -9.64 7.03 -11.25
CA VAL A 130 -10.59 6.04 -11.76
C VAL A 130 -10.67 6.11 -13.28
N SER A 131 -11.13 5.03 -13.90
CA SER A 131 -11.37 4.99 -15.34
C SER A 131 -12.53 5.92 -15.75
N ARG A 132 -12.59 6.25 -17.04
CA ARG A 132 -13.64 7.11 -17.61
C ARG A 132 -15.04 6.57 -17.34
N SER A 133 -15.23 5.27 -17.48
CA SER A 133 -16.53 4.63 -17.22
C SER A 133 -16.96 4.80 -15.75
N VAL A 134 -16.03 4.63 -14.82
CA VAL A 134 -16.31 4.76 -13.39
C VAL A 134 -16.56 6.20 -12.98
N ILE A 135 -15.81 7.19 -13.52
CA ILE A 135 -16.10 8.60 -13.21
C ILE A 135 -17.46 9.05 -13.76
N GLN A 136 -17.83 8.57 -14.96
CA GLN A 136 -19.16 8.83 -15.53
C GLN A 136 -20.27 8.19 -14.69
N GLU A 137 -20.04 6.99 -14.16
CA GLU A 137 -20.98 6.32 -13.25
C GLU A 137 -21.15 7.11 -11.94
N ILE A 138 -20.05 7.60 -11.36
CA ILE A 138 -20.09 8.42 -10.15
C ILE A 138 -20.93 9.68 -10.39
N TYR A 139 -20.70 10.40 -11.50
CA TYR A 139 -21.45 11.59 -11.84
C TYR A 139 -22.92 11.29 -12.17
N GLY A 140 -23.19 10.18 -12.85
CA GLY A 140 -24.55 9.75 -13.16
C GLY A 140 -25.36 9.27 -11.95
N ASN A 141 -24.71 8.95 -10.83
CA ASN A 141 -25.35 8.45 -9.62
C ASN A 141 -24.82 9.11 -8.34
N LEU A 142 -24.73 10.44 -8.38
CA LEU A 142 -24.20 11.24 -7.25
C LEU A 142 -24.97 10.98 -5.95
N ASP A 143 -26.25 10.72 -6.01
CA ASP A 143 -27.07 10.44 -4.81
C ASP A 143 -26.62 9.20 -4.07
N PHE A 144 -26.09 8.19 -4.76
CA PHE A 144 -25.52 7.01 -4.13
C PHE A 144 -24.14 7.30 -3.52
N PHE A 145 -23.30 8.11 -4.21
CA PHE A 145 -21.89 8.29 -3.85
C PHE A 145 -21.65 9.44 -2.87
N LYS A 146 -22.46 10.52 -2.89
CA LYS A 146 -22.24 11.75 -2.09
C LYS A 146 -22.06 11.50 -0.58
N ASP A 147 -22.72 10.46 -0.05
CA ASP A 147 -22.66 10.12 1.37
C ASP A 147 -21.64 9.02 1.68
N LYS A 148 -20.95 8.48 0.67
CA LYS A 148 -19.99 7.39 0.79
C LYS A 148 -18.58 7.76 0.34
N LEU A 149 -18.41 8.84 -0.41
CA LEU A 149 -17.12 9.34 -0.90
C LEU A 149 -16.79 10.69 -0.31
N LEU A 150 -15.53 10.88 0.03
CA LEU A 150 -15.02 12.16 0.52
C LEU A 150 -13.62 12.41 0.01
N LEU A 151 -13.44 13.50 -0.73
CA LEU A 151 -12.13 14.01 -1.10
C LEU A 151 -11.67 15.04 -0.09
N ARG A 152 -10.44 14.90 0.38
CA ARG A 152 -9.78 15.77 1.35
C ARG A 152 -8.51 16.36 0.76
N PRO A 153 -8.07 17.54 1.20
CA PRO A 153 -6.69 17.95 0.97
C PRO A 153 -5.69 16.88 1.47
N VAL A 154 -4.56 16.74 0.77
CA VAL A 154 -3.53 15.73 1.07
C VAL A 154 -3.00 15.86 2.50
N GLU A 155 -2.96 17.06 3.05
CA GLU A 155 -2.56 17.35 4.44
C GLU A 155 -3.44 16.66 5.48
N TYR A 156 -4.66 16.26 5.10
CA TYR A 156 -5.57 15.51 5.98
C TYR A 156 -5.58 14.03 5.65
N SER A 157 -5.60 13.64 4.37
CA SER A 157 -5.59 12.21 3.99
C SER A 157 -4.30 11.52 4.41
N ASN A 158 -3.15 12.20 4.21
CA ASN A 158 -1.82 11.65 4.51
C ASN A 158 -1.30 12.10 5.90
N ASN A 159 -2.20 12.56 6.77
CA ASN A 159 -1.80 13.09 8.07
C ASN A 159 -1.42 11.96 9.05
N PRO A 160 -0.18 11.93 9.57
CA PRO A 160 0.29 10.89 10.50
C PRO A 160 -0.56 10.74 11.76
N GLU A 161 -1.06 11.86 12.32
CA GLU A 161 -1.91 11.84 13.50
C GLU A 161 -3.24 11.13 13.23
N ILE A 162 -3.88 11.44 12.09
CA ILE A 162 -5.16 10.85 11.70
C ILE A 162 -4.98 9.37 11.35
N VAL A 163 -3.98 9.01 10.54
CA VAL A 163 -3.66 7.63 10.19
C VAL A 163 -3.50 6.76 11.45
N ARG A 164 -2.75 7.26 12.43
CA ARG A 164 -2.53 6.57 13.70
C ARG A 164 -3.80 6.46 14.54
N ARG A 165 -4.58 7.52 14.63
CA ARG A 165 -5.84 7.55 15.40
C ARG A 165 -6.88 6.60 14.82
N LEU A 166 -7.02 6.58 13.50
CA LEU A 166 -7.96 5.68 12.81
C LEU A 166 -7.52 4.21 12.86
N GLY A 167 -6.25 3.94 13.17
CA GLY A 167 -5.71 2.59 13.21
C GLY A 167 -5.63 1.95 11.81
N VAL A 168 -5.24 2.74 10.79
CA VAL A 168 -5.27 2.28 9.40
C VAL A 168 -4.37 1.07 9.17
N ILE A 169 -4.88 0.05 8.49
CA ILE A 169 -4.10 -1.04 7.90
C ILE A 169 -3.61 -0.57 6.54
N THR A 170 -2.29 -0.56 6.34
CA THR A 170 -1.70 -0.03 5.11
C THR A 170 -1.11 -1.13 4.25
N ILE A 171 -1.41 -1.10 2.96
CA ILE A 171 -0.95 -2.07 1.98
C ILE A 171 -0.31 -1.30 0.82
N ASN A 172 1.01 -1.37 0.73
CA ASN A 172 1.80 -0.68 -0.27
C ASN A 172 2.62 -1.68 -1.10
N THR A 173 3.06 -1.26 -2.28
CA THR A 173 3.84 -2.10 -3.18
C THR A 173 5.32 -1.74 -3.11
N ALA A 174 6.17 -2.76 -3.07
CA ALA A 174 7.62 -2.62 -3.19
C ALA A 174 8.09 -2.88 -4.62
N LEU A 175 9.18 -2.24 -5.03
CA LEU A 175 9.98 -2.66 -6.18
C LEU A 175 11.02 -3.70 -5.76
N GLU A 176 11.58 -3.52 -4.56
CA GLU A 176 12.68 -4.31 -4.03
C GLU A 176 12.58 -4.35 -2.50
N ALA A 177 12.87 -5.50 -1.91
CA ALA A 177 12.99 -5.68 -0.47
C ALA A 177 14.31 -6.37 -0.13
N ASP A 178 14.97 -5.98 0.96
CA ASP A 178 16.11 -6.77 1.43
C ASP A 178 15.72 -7.85 2.44
N ILE A 179 16.68 -8.72 2.73
CA ILE A 179 16.47 -9.84 3.65
C ILE A 179 16.16 -9.42 5.09
N PHE A 180 16.36 -8.16 5.46
CA PHE A 180 16.02 -7.64 6.79
C PHE A 180 14.68 -6.90 6.82
N GLY A 181 14.09 -6.66 5.64
CA GLY A 181 12.79 -6.02 5.49
C GLY A 181 12.85 -4.51 5.28
N ASN A 182 13.97 -3.99 4.81
CA ASN A 182 14.03 -2.65 4.24
C ASN A 182 13.41 -2.67 2.84
N ILE A 183 12.71 -1.60 2.45
CA ILE A 183 11.94 -1.51 1.21
C ILE A 183 12.44 -0.35 0.37
N ASN A 184 12.64 -0.64 -0.91
CA ASN A 184 12.74 0.31 -2.00
C ASN A 184 11.45 0.24 -2.82
N SER A 185 10.73 1.35 -2.92
CA SER A 185 9.48 1.47 -3.68
C SER A 185 9.57 2.48 -4.82
N THR A 186 10.73 3.13 -5.02
CA THR A 186 10.85 4.27 -5.93
C THR A 186 11.91 4.11 -7.01
N HIS A 187 13.05 3.44 -6.74
CA HIS A 187 14.22 3.44 -7.62
C HIS A 187 14.55 2.05 -8.20
N ILE A 188 14.96 2.03 -9.45
CA ILE A 188 15.56 0.87 -10.10
C ILE A 188 17.09 1.02 -10.08
N ASN A 189 17.80 -0.02 -9.66
CA ASN A 189 19.26 -0.05 -9.54
C ASN A 189 19.81 1.15 -8.74
N GLY A 190 19.08 1.63 -7.75
CA GLY A 190 19.46 2.72 -6.87
C GLY A 190 19.61 4.11 -7.50
N THR A 191 19.51 4.23 -8.81
CA THR A 191 19.84 5.46 -9.53
C THR A 191 18.70 6.05 -10.34
N ARG A 192 17.81 5.22 -10.86
CA ARG A 192 16.72 5.67 -11.72
C ARG A 192 15.39 5.67 -10.94
N MET A 193 14.87 6.85 -10.66
CA MET A 193 13.55 6.99 -10.09
C MET A 193 12.48 6.51 -11.09
N MET A 194 11.67 5.53 -10.70
CA MET A 194 10.57 4.98 -11.48
C MET A 194 9.25 5.68 -11.13
N ASN A 195 9.05 5.94 -9.85
CA ASN A 195 7.88 6.64 -9.31
C ASN A 195 8.24 7.36 -8.02
N GLY A 196 7.43 8.35 -7.64
CA GLY A 196 7.58 9.02 -6.36
C GLY A 196 7.16 8.14 -5.19
N ILE A 197 7.57 8.51 -3.99
CA ILE A 197 7.19 7.81 -2.76
C ILE A 197 5.69 7.97 -2.43
N GLY A 198 5.06 9.08 -2.89
CA GLY A 198 3.68 9.41 -2.54
C GLY A 198 3.47 9.48 -1.04
N GLY A 199 2.30 9.08 -0.58
CA GLY A 199 1.93 9.01 0.84
C GLY A 199 2.39 7.75 1.55
N SER A 200 3.09 6.81 0.87
CA SER A 200 3.40 5.50 1.46
C SER A 200 4.19 5.61 2.77
N GLY A 201 5.07 6.62 2.92
CA GLY A 201 5.83 6.87 4.13
C GLY A 201 4.95 7.32 5.30
N ASP A 202 4.02 8.24 5.04
CA ASP A 202 3.09 8.76 6.05
C ASP A 202 2.17 7.66 6.57
N PHE A 203 1.64 6.83 5.67
CA PHE A 203 0.78 5.72 6.02
C PHE A 203 1.55 4.60 6.71
N THR A 204 2.62 4.08 6.11
CA THR A 204 3.40 2.93 6.63
C THR A 204 3.90 3.17 8.05
N ARG A 205 4.52 4.36 8.29
CA ARG A 205 5.11 4.69 9.59
C ARG A 205 4.08 4.80 10.71
N ASN A 206 2.85 5.14 10.38
CA ASN A 206 1.77 5.41 11.32
C ASN A 206 0.66 4.34 11.33
N ALA A 207 0.83 3.29 10.53
CA ALA A 207 -0.12 2.19 10.43
C ALA A 207 -0.30 1.41 11.75
N TYR A 208 -1.51 0.95 11.99
CA TYR A 208 -1.76 -0.13 12.93
C TYR A 208 -1.02 -1.39 12.49
N LEU A 209 -1.14 -1.73 11.21
CA LEU A 209 -0.46 -2.84 10.57
C LEU A 209 0.03 -2.41 9.19
N SER A 210 1.34 -2.44 8.94
CA SER A 210 1.94 -2.13 7.64
C SER A 210 2.29 -3.39 6.88
N ILE A 211 1.74 -3.51 5.68
CA ILE A 211 1.96 -4.64 4.77
C ILE A 211 2.62 -4.10 3.50
N PHE A 212 3.68 -4.75 3.06
CA PHE A 212 4.24 -4.54 1.72
C PHE A 212 4.01 -5.76 0.85
N THR A 213 3.59 -5.52 -0.38
CA THR A 213 3.34 -6.57 -1.37
C THR A 213 4.28 -6.37 -2.56
N THR A 214 4.76 -7.44 -3.15
CA THR A 214 5.52 -7.40 -4.40
C THR A 214 5.48 -8.78 -5.06
N PRO A 215 5.44 -8.88 -6.39
CA PRO A 215 5.85 -10.12 -7.05
C PRO A 215 7.27 -10.49 -6.61
N SER A 216 7.54 -11.78 -6.40
CA SER A 216 8.85 -12.23 -5.93
C SER A 216 9.97 -11.99 -6.96
N THR A 217 9.59 -11.85 -8.22
CA THR A 217 10.50 -11.60 -9.35
C THR A 217 9.91 -10.62 -10.37
N ALA A 218 10.78 -10.06 -11.20
CA ALA A 218 10.46 -9.26 -12.37
C ALA A 218 11.09 -9.84 -13.64
N LYS A 219 10.70 -9.32 -14.83
CA LYS A 219 11.27 -9.71 -16.13
C LYS A 219 11.24 -11.24 -16.36
N ASP A 220 10.06 -11.84 -16.19
CA ASP A 220 9.85 -13.29 -16.38
C ASP A 220 10.82 -14.15 -15.53
N GLY A 221 10.96 -13.82 -14.26
CA GLY A 221 11.79 -14.56 -13.30
C GLY A 221 13.28 -14.19 -13.30
N LYS A 222 13.73 -13.31 -14.19
CA LYS A 222 15.16 -12.99 -14.37
C LYS A 222 15.74 -12.07 -13.31
N ILE A 223 14.89 -11.34 -12.59
CA ILE A 223 15.32 -10.38 -11.56
C ILE A 223 14.56 -10.69 -10.28
N SER A 224 15.29 -10.92 -9.19
CA SER A 224 14.69 -11.09 -7.87
C SER A 224 14.22 -9.73 -7.33
N ALA A 225 13.01 -9.68 -6.77
CA ALA A 225 12.56 -8.55 -5.98
C ALA A 225 13.17 -8.56 -4.56
N PHE A 226 13.85 -9.64 -4.19
CA PHE A 226 14.52 -9.76 -2.89
C PHE A 226 16.04 -9.80 -3.07
N VAL A 227 16.72 -8.92 -2.33
CA VAL A 227 18.15 -8.70 -2.43
C VAL A 227 18.82 -8.77 -1.05
N PRO A 228 20.14 -8.92 -0.96
CA PRO A 228 20.83 -8.86 0.32
C PRO A 228 20.69 -7.50 1.01
N MET A 229 20.77 -6.40 0.25
CA MET A 229 20.60 -5.02 0.71
C MET A 229 19.98 -4.18 -0.40
N VAL A 230 18.94 -3.41 -0.07
CA VAL A 230 18.27 -2.55 -1.06
C VAL A 230 19.21 -1.49 -1.61
N SER A 231 19.08 -1.22 -2.90
CA SER A 231 19.89 -0.20 -3.59
C SER A 231 19.48 1.23 -3.26
N HIS A 232 18.24 1.43 -2.82
CA HIS A 232 17.67 2.68 -2.36
C HIS A 232 16.69 2.38 -1.19
N LEU A 233 16.64 3.23 -0.19
CA LEU A 233 15.84 3.00 1.02
C LEU A 233 14.71 4.02 1.12
N ASP A 234 13.47 3.57 0.95
CA ASP A 234 12.27 4.36 1.20
C ASP A 234 11.64 4.05 2.57
N HIS A 235 11.59 2.77 2.96
CA HIS A 235 11.03 2.34 4.25
C HIS A 235 11.98 1.38 4.96
N SER A 236 12.41 1.77 6.17
CA SER A 236 13.29 0.92 6.97
C SER A 236 12.53 -0.26 7.60
N GLU A 237 13.28 -1.30 7.95
CA GLU A 237 12.77 -2.49 8.64
C GLU A 237 11.97 -2.19 9.91
N HIS A 238 12.18 -1.02 10.54
CA HIS A 238 11.45 -0.61 11.75
C HIS A 238 9.98 -0.27 11.47
N SER A 239 9.64 0.10 10.24
CA SER A 239 8.29 0.47 9.83
C SER A 239 7.56 -0.65 9.09
N VAL A 240 8.29 -1.65 8.58
CA VAL A 240 7.76 -2.77 7.81
C VAL A 240 7.44 -3.93 8.74
N LYS A 241 6.15 -4.30 8.83
CA LYS A 241 5.68 -5.36 9.72
C LYS A 241 5.44 -6.68 9.01
N VAL A 242 4.94 -6.64 7.78
CA VAL A 242 4.62 -7.84 7.01
C VAL A 242 5.02 -7.63 5.55
N ILE A 243 5.58 -8.66 4.92
CA ILE A 243 5.84 -8.71 3.48
C ILE A 243 5.08 -9.89 2.91
N ILE A 244 4.41 -9.70 1.77
CA ILE A 244 3.59 -10.72 1.12
C ILE A 244 3.93 -10.79 -0.37
N THR A 245 4.14 -12.01 -0.86
CA THR A 245 4.31 -12.32 -2.28
C THR A 245 3.32 -13.42 -2.69
N GLU A 246 3.38 -13.84 -3.94
CA GLU A 246 2.64 -15.02 -4.45
C GLU A 246 3.05 -16.31 -3.75
N TYR A 247 4.27 -16.39 -3.20
CA TYR A 247 4.76 -17.58 -2.48
C TYR A 247 4.26 -17.65 -1.04
N GLY A 248 3.97 -16.54 -0.40
CA GLY A 248 3.45 -16.56 0.97
C GLY A 248 3.66 -15.25 1.75
N ILE A 249 3.71 -15.39 3.06
CA ILE A 249 3.61 -14.32 4.04
C ILE A 249 4.82 -14.36 4.99
N ALA A 250 5.56 -13.27 5.07
CA ALA A 250 6.58 -13.05 6.08
C ALA A 250 6.07 -12.06 7.13
N ASP A 251 5.56 -12.57 8.24
CA ASP A 251 5.22 -11.76 9.41
C ASP A 251 6.50 -11.49 10.23
N LEU A 252 6.96 -10.26 10.19
CA LEU A 252 8.24 -9.83 10.76
C LEU A 252 8.12 -9.29 12.18
N ARG A 253 6.90 -9.25 12.73
CA ARG A 253 6.65 -8.71 14.07
C ARG A 253 7.34 -9.55 15.14
N GLY A 254 8.05 -8.89 16.05
CA GLY A 254 8.73 -9.55 17.17
C GLY A 254 9.93 -10.41 16.79
N LEU A 255 10.38 -10.37 15.54
CA LEU A 255 11.52 -11.13 15.06
C LEU A 255 12.82 -10.31 15.15
N SER A 256 13.91 -10.98 15.58
CA SER A 256 15.25 -10.43 15.46
C SER A 256 15.69 -10.35 13.98
N PRO A 257 16.66 -9.50 13.60
CA PRO A 257 17.07 -9.36 12.21
C PRO A 257 17.37 -10.68 11.49
N ARG A 258 18.12 -11.60 12.12
CA ARG A 258 18.38 -12.92 11.54
C ARG A 258 17.12 -13.78 11.36
N LYS A 259 16.16 -13.71 12.30
CA LYS A 259 14.89 -14.42 12.17
C LYS A 259 14.03 -13.79 11.08
N ARG A 260 14.06 -12.45 10.93
CA ARG A 260 13.39 -11.74 9.83
C ARG A 260 13.95 -12.21 8.48
N ALA A 261 15.28 -12.29 8.34
CA ALA A 261 15.92 -12.74 7.11
C ALA A 261 15.47 -14.15 6.72
N ARG A 262 15.48 -15.09 7.64
CA ARG A 262 14.98 -16.45 7.38
C ARG A 262 13.50 -16.44 7.02
N CYS A 263 12.68 -15.72 7.78
CA CYS A 263 11.24 -15.61 7.51
C CYS A 263 10.96 -15.07 6.11
N ILE A 264 11.67 -14.04 5.66
CA ILE A 264 11.53 -13.48 4.30
C ILE A 264 11.99 -14.49 3.25
N ILE A 265 13.17 -15.08 3.42
CA ILE A 265 13.74 -16.01 2.44
C ILE A 265 12.85 -17.23 2.28
N ASP A 266 12.39 -17.81 3.38
CA ASP A 266 11.63 -19.07 3.35
C ASP A 266 10.22 -18.88 2.78
N ASN A 267 9.59 -17.74 3.05
CA ASN A 267 8.17 -17.54 2.73
C ASN A 267 7.89 -16.65 1.50
N CYS A 268 8.77 -15.70 1.16
CA CYS A 268 8.47 -14.69 0.16
C CYS A 268 9.36 -14.74 -1.08
N VAL A 269 10.56 -15.29 -0.96
CA VAL A 269 11.53 -15.32 -2.07
C VAL A 269 11.19 -16.41 -3.07
N HIS A 270 11.36 -16.12 -4.37
CA HIS A 270 11.27 -17.13 -5.43
C HIS A 270 12.25 -18.29 -5.18
N PRO A 271 11.85 -19.57 -5.35
CA PRO A 271 12.68 -20.73 -5.05
C PRO A 271 14.08 -20.69 -5.63
N ASP A 272 14.24 -20.19 -6.87
CA ASP A 272 15.54 -20.14 -7.55
C ASP A 272 16.55 -19.19 -6.89
N TYR A 273 16.07 -18.18 -6.17
CA TYR A 273 16.90 -17.19 -5.49
C TYR A 273 17.14 -17.50 -4.00
N ARG A 274 16.38 -18.42 -3.40
CA ARG A 274 16.55 -18.81 -1.98
C ARG A 274 17.97 -19.32 -1.67
N PRO A 275 18.59 -20.20 -2.49
CA PRO A 275 19.94 -20.67 -2.21
C PRO A 275 20.96 -19.54 -2.14
N LEU A 276 20.88 -18.57 -3.07
CA LEU A 276 21.80 -17.43 -3.12
C LEU A 276 21.69 -16.53 -1.90
N LEU A 277 20.46 -16.23 -1.46
CA LEU A 277 20.22 -15.39 -0.28
C LEU A 277 20.58 -16.13 1.02
N ASN A 278 20.35 -17.43 1.10
CA ASN A 278 20.80 -18.25 2.23
C ASN A 278 22.33 -18.30 2.31
N GLU A 279 23.03 -18.48 1.21
CA GLU A 279 24.49 -18.43 1.16
C GLU A 279 25.02 -17.07 1.64
N TYR A 280 24.42 -15.96 1.19
CA TYR A 280 24.76 -14.64 1.67
C TYR A 280 24.55 -14.53 3.20
N LEU A 281 23.40 -14.94 3.71
CA LEU A 281 23.07 -14.87 5.14
C LEU A 281 24.05 -15.69 6.01
N GLU A 282 24.49 -16.85 5.53
CA GLU A 282 25.45 -17.70 6.25
C GLU A 282 26.90 -17.13 6.25
N ARG A 283 27.25 -16.35 5.24
CA ARG A 283 28.56 -15.63 5.21
C ARG A 283 28.61 -14.50 6.22
N THR A 284 27.47 -13.88 6.52
CA THR A 284 27.39 -12.68 7.37
C THR A 284 27.21 -13.09 8.84
N LYS A 285 28.27 -13.10 9.63
CA LYS A 285 28.23 -13.61 11.01
C LYS A 285 28.29 -12.53 12.09
N ASN A 286 28.74 -11.32 11.75
CA ASN A 286 29.04 -10.29 12.73
C ASN A 286 27.93 -9.24 12.81
N GLY A 287 27.58 -8.83 14.02
CA GLY A 287 26.62 -7.77 14.28
C GLY A 287 25.17 -8.26 14.36
N GLN A 288 24.29 -7.35 14.72
CA GLN A 288 22.84 -7.62 14.90
C GLN A 288 22.11 -7.70 13.57
N THR A 289 22.48 -6.82 12.61
CA THR A 289 22.00 -6.79 11.23
C THR A 289 23.21 -7.02 10.32
N PRO A 290 23.65 -8.28 10.18
CA PRO A 290 24.95 -8.57 9.58
C PRO A 290 24.87 -8.43 8.05
N HIS A 291 25.72 -7.56 7.50
CA HIS A 291 25.97 -7.40 6.07
C HIS A 291 27.42 -7.64 5.71
N ASP A 292 27.66 -8.22 4.53
CA ASP A 292 28.94 -8.15 3.84
C ASP A 292 28.88 -6.98 2.84
N LEU A 293 29.42 -5.83 3.22
CA LEU A 293 29.39 -4.62 2.40
C LEU A 293 30.12 -4.71 1.06
N LYS A 294 30.95 -5.76 0.86
CA LYS A 294 31.60 -6.02 -0.43
C LYS A 294 30.71 -6.84 -1.37
N ALA A 295 29.81 -7.64 -0.82
CA ALA A 295 28.97 -8.56 -1.58
C ALA A 295 27.48 -8.19 -1.59
N CYS A 296 27.03 -7.26 -0.75
CA CYS A 296 25.60 -6.99 -0.58
C CYS A 296 24.90 -6.44 -1.83
N PHE A 297 25.63 -5.88 -2.77
CA PHE A 297 25.11 -5.39 -4.05
C PHE A 297 25.39 -6.32 -5.24
N ALA A 298 25.84 -7.55 -5.01
CA ALA A 298 26.15 -8.50 -6.08
C ALA A 298 24.90 -8.96 -6.87
N PHE A 299 23.67 -8.64 -6.39
CA PHE A 299 22.41 -8.92 -7.08
C PHE A 299 21.94 -7.79 -7.99
N HIS A 300 22.58 -6.64 -7.93
CA HIS A 300 22.32 -5.45 -8.76
C HIS A 300 23.34 -5.39 -9.91
#